data_11434d0d7a8a0889847526fc3a3aac22
#
_entry.id   11434d0d7a8a0889847526fc3a3aac22
#
_cell.length_a   1.000
_cell.length_b   1.000
_cell.length_c   1.000
_cell.angle_alpha   90.00
_cell.angle_beta   90.00
_cell.angle_gamma   90.00
#
_symmetry.space_group_name_H-M   'P 1'
#
loop_
_entity.id
_entity.type
_entity.pdbx_description
1 polymer ?
#
loop_
_entity_poly.entity_id
_entity_poly.type
_entity_poly.pdbx_seq_one_letter_code
_entity_poly.pdbx_strand_id
1 'polypeptide(L)'
;SLAQAQTVKVTGKVTDNLNEPMIGVSIVEKGTTNGCITDIDGNYTLNVNQGATIIFSYIGYVTQEKQAVAGVMNIVLKEDSETLDEVVVVGYGVQKKSSVTGAISQVKAEDMQNRTISNAPAALQGKTAGVQVIQTSAAPGSSPTVRVRGYSSNVSSNPLYVVDGIRLSDISGIDPNDIASMEVLKDAASAAIYGAEAGNGVVLITTKKGKSGQGKITYDFQWTTQSLARIPKMMNSEQYIDYMVESETYTQDYLLRNWDGVTNTSWSDEIFENSQMQKHNIAFSNGNEKGNYYLSLTYLDNNGIVKGDADVYKRLTATINGEYEIKPWLKVGTTNQIEKYNSRTVSTNNEYGSMLASILQADPLTPFSYTYEELPSHMLKAMNEGKHLLDDGNGNYYSVSKFLGGE
;
A
#
# COMPACT_ATOMS: atom_id res chain seq x y z
N SER A 1 -25.27 55.39 -7.00
CA SER A 1 -24.22 55.89 -6.12
C SER A 1 -23.12 54.84 -5.98
N LEU A 2 -21.96 55.12 -6.56
CA LEU A 2 -20.74 54.30 -6.32
C LEU A 2 -20.35 54.52 -4.87
N ALA A 3 -20.50 53.49 -4.01
CA ALA A 3 -19.96 53.52 -2.67
C ALA A 3 -18.42 53.52 -2.81
N GLN A 4 -17.79 54.64 -2.52
CA GLN A 4 -16.35 54.76 -2.45
C GLN A 4 -15.89 53.94 -1.25
N ALA A 5 -15.15 52.85 -1.49
CA ALA A 5 -14.61 52.00 -0.43
C ALA A 5 -13.66 52.87 0.44
N GLN A 6 -14.03 53.08 1.68
CA GLN A 6 -13.24 53.89 2.60
C GLN A 6 -12.03 53.07 3.05
N THR A 7 -10.82 53.49 2.66
CA THR A 7 -9.59 52.83 3.09
C THR A 7 -9.23 53.27 4.53
N VAL A 8 -8.82 52.31 5.33
CA VAL A 8 -8.36 52.52 6.70
C VAL A 8 -6.90 52.13 6.83
N LYS A 9 -6.16 52.91 7.64
CA LYS A 9 -4.78 52.60 7.96
C LYS A 9 -4.75 51.70 9.19
N VAL A 10 -4.17 50.49 9.04
CA VAL A 10 -3.92 49.54 10.12
C VAL A 10 -2.42 49.50 10.38
N THR A 11 -2.02 49.69 11.64
CA THR A 11 -0.64 49.58 12.08
C THR A 11 -0.57 48.61 13.26
N GLY A 12 0.58 48.06 13.53
CA GLY A 12 0.72 47.18 14.69
C GLY A 12 2.06 46.47 14.73
N LYS A 13 2.18 45.58 15.68
CA LYS A 13 3.36 44.75 15.88
C LYS A 13 2.96 43.28 15.84
N VAL A 14 3.78 42.48 15.17
CA VAL A 14 3.65 41.02 15.17
C VAL A 14 4.74 40.42 16.05
N THR A 15 4.34 39.58 17.00
CA THR A 15 5.24 38.88 17.93
C THR A 15 4.93 37.38 17.93
N ASP A 16 5.86 36.59 18.45
CA ASP A 16 5.65 35.20 18.76
C ASP A 16 5.04 34.96 20.17
N ASN A 17 4.93 33.70 20.59
CA ASN A 17 4.41 33.32 21.91
C ASN A 17 5.27 33.82 23.10
N LEU A 18 6.54 34.16 22.86
CA LEU A 18 7.49 34.66 23.85
C LEU A 18 7.55 36.21 23.86
N ASN A 19 6.64 36.87 23.09
CA ASN A 19 6.63 38.31 22.85
C ASN A 19 7.87 38.83 22.11
N GLU A 20 8.62 37.96 21.40
CA GLU A 20 9.71 38.41 20.56
C GLU A 20 9.19 38.95 19.22
N PRO A 21 9.75 40.08 18.70
CA PRO A 21 9.31 40.67 17.45
C PRO A 21 9.63 39.76 16.26
N MET A 22 8.67 39.59 15.36
CA MET A 22 8.80 38.74 14.16
C MET A 22 9.07 39.59 12.91
N ILE A 23 10.27 39.48 12.35
CA ILE A 23 10.66 40.09 11.08
C ILE A 23 10.18 39.29 9.87
N GLY A 24 9.72 39.97 8.82
CA GLY A 24 9.40 39.34 7.53
C GLY A 24 8.07 38.61 7.50
N VAL A 25 7.19 38.80 8.47
CA VAL A 25 5.82 38.29 8.43
C VAL A 25 5.07 38.89 7.25
N SER A 26 4.49 38.04 6.40
CA SER A 26 3.66 38.48 5.28
C SER A 26 2.27 38.86 5.76
N ILE A 27 1.83 40.07 5.39
CA ILE A 27 0.55 40.67 5.78
C ILE A 27 -0.16 41.11 4.50
N VAL A 28 -1.28 40.42 4.14
CA VAL A 28 -1.96 40.62 2.86
C VAL A 28 -3.45 40.82 3.06
N GLU A 29 -4.07 41.75 2.34
CA GLU A 29 -5.52 41.90 2.25
C GLU A 29 -6.09 40.71 1.42
N LYS A 30 -6.98 39.95 2.02
CA LYS A 30 -7.53 38.71 1.42
C LYS A 30 -8.18 38.95 0.05
N GLY A 31 -7.76 38.21 -0.95
CA GLY A 31 -8.29 38.31 -2.30
C GLY A 31 -7.69 39.44 -3.15
N THR A 32 -6.65 40.09 -2.67
CA THR A 32 -5.93 41.20 -3.38
C THR A 32 -4.43 40.95 -3.39
N THR A 33 -3.68 41.78 -4.13
CA THR A 33 -2.22 41.84 -4.09
C THR A 33 -1.71 42.92 -3.14
N ASN A 34 -2.61 43.59 -2.40
CA ASN A 34 -2.26 44.62 -1.45
C ASN A 34 -1.71 43.99 -0.16
N GLY A 35 -0.44 44.25 0.16
CA GLY A 35 0.21 43.69 1.34
C GLY A 35 1.51 44.38 1.71
N CYS A 36 2.04 44.02 2.85
CA CYS A 36 3.35 44.46 3.37
C CYS A 36 4.01 43.30 4.13
N ILE A 37 5.25 43.54 4.57
CA ILE A 37 5.99 42.63 5.48
C ILE A 37 6.37 43.43 6.74
N THR A 38 6.55 42.71 7.87
CA THR A 38 7.03 43.34 9.12
C THR A 38 8.51 43.72 9.02
N ASP A 39 8.86 44.81 9.67
CA ASP A 39 10.24 45.29 9.84
C ASP A 39 11.02 44.50 10.92
N ILE A 40 12.26 44.91 11.20
CA ILE A 40 13.17 44.28 12.17
C ILE A 40 12.61 44.27 13.60
N ASP A 41 11.76 45.23 13.92
CA ASP A 41 11.10 45.35 15.23
C ASP A 41 9.71 44.69 15.25
N GLY A 42 9.33 44.00 14.16
CA GLY A 42 8.05 43.35 14.01
C GLY A 42 6.89 44.30 13.67
N ASN A 43 7.15 45.58 13.38
CA ASN A 43 6.10 46.54 13.09
C ASN A 43 5.64 46.45 11.64
N TYR A 44 4.36 46.81 11.41
CA TYR A 44 3.79 46.88 10.08
C TYR A 44 2.84 48.07 9.94
N THR A 45 2.63 48.48 8.70
CA THR A 45 1.63 49.46 8.31
C THR A 45 1.01 49.02 6.99
N LEU A 46 -0.31 48.92 6.94
CA LEU A 46 -1.05 48.53 5.73
C LEU A 46 -2.33 49.36 5.59
N ASN A 47 -2.57 49.91 4.41
CA ASN A 47 -3.83 50.56 4.08
C ASN A 47 -4.74 49.55 3.38
N VAL A 48 -5.93 49.28 3.96
CA VAL A 48 -6.88 48.26 3.45
C VAL A 48 -8.28 48.86 3.42
N ASN A 49 -9.17 48.21 2.70
CA ASN A 49 -10.59 48.56 2.72
C ASN A 49 -11.20 48.31 4.10
N GLN A 50 -12.07 49.21 4.56
CA GLN A 50 -12.73 49.08 5.84
C GLN A 50 -13.51 47.77 5.90
N GLY A 51 -13.23 46.94 6.93
CA GLY A 51 -13.87 45.64 7.10
C GLY A 51 -13.27 44.50 6.24
N ALA A 52 -12.19 44.77 5.47
CA ALA A 52 -11.46 43.70 4.76
C ALA A 52 -10.82 42.72 5.73
N THR A 53 -10.64 41.49 5.30
CA THR A 53 -9.89 40.48 6.06
C THR A 53 -8.41 40.58 5.74
N ILE A 54 -7.56 40.71 6.76
CA ILE A 54 -6.11 40.69 6.66
C ILE A 54 -5.61 39.30 7.05
N ILE A 55 -4.73 38.74 6.23
CA ILE A 55 -4.06 37.47 6.45
C ILE A 55 -2.63 37.74 6.93
N PHE A 56 -2.28 37.21 8.09
CA PHE A 56 -0.93 37.19 8.65
C PHE A 56 -0.34 35.81 8.50
N SER A 57 0.74 35.65 7.75
CA SER A 57 1.39 34.38 7.51
C SER A 57 2.91 34.47 7.64
N TYR A 58 3.49 33.43 8.26
CA TYR A 58 4.92 33.25 8.38
C TYR A 58 5.28 31.78 8.37
N ILE A 59 6.43 31.42 7.81
CA ILE A 59 6.87 30.01 7.71
C ILE A 59 7.06 29.44 9.11
N GLY A 60 6.37 28.32 9.40
CA GLY A 60 6.43 27.67 10.72
C GLY A 60 5.42 28.21 11.74
N TYR A 61 4.50 29.07 11.34
CA TYR A 61 3.48 29.66 12.22
C TYR A 61 2.07 29.49 11.65
N VAL A 62 1.09 29.36 12.52
CA VAL A 62 -0.31 29.26 12.14
C VAL A 62 -0.78 30.57 11.51
N THR A 63 -1.24 30.49 10.26
CA THR A 63 -1.81 31.64 9.56
C THR A 63 -3.03 32.18 10.31
N GLN A 64 -3.09 33.48 10.58
CA GLN A 64 -4.22 34.13 11.23
C GLN A 64 -4.94 35.08 10.27
N GLU A 65 -6.27 35.04 10.32
CA GLU A 65 -7.13 36.00 9.62
C GLU A 65 -7.81 36.92 10.63
N LYS A 66 -7.73 38.24 10.39
CA LYS A 66 -8.36 39.29 11.22
C LYS A 66 -9.09 40.32 10.37
N GLN A 67 -10.24 40.76 10.81
CA GLN A 67 -10.91 41.89 10.16
C GLN A 67 -10.17 43.18 10.44
N ALA A 68 -10.00 43.98 9.39
CA ALA A 68 -9.34 45.29 9.47
C ALA A 68 -10.16 46.26 10.33
N VAL A 69 -9.54 46.75 11.39
CA VAL A 69 -10.03 47.85 12.22
C VAL A 69 -9.03 48.97 12.16
N ALA A 70 -9.52 50.23 11.93
CA ALA A 70 -8.66 51.40 11.91
C ALA A 70 -7.91 51.53 13.24
N GLY A 71 -6.58 51.75 13.17
CA GLY A 71 -5.74 51.95 14.35
C GLY A 71 -4.68 50.86 14.55
N VAL A 72 -4.35 50.61 15.82
CA VAL A 72 -3.28 49.68 16.19
C VAL A 72 -3.86 48.25 16.39
N MET A 73 -3.31 47.28 15.64
CA MET A 73 -3.66 45.87 15.73
C MET A 73 -2.39 45.04 15.96
N ASN A 74 -2.14 44.62 17.18
CA ASN A 74 -1.03 43.75 17.52
C ASN A 74 -1.45 42.29 17.36
N ILE A 75 -0.58 41.48 16.77
CA ILE A 75 -0.83 40.05 16.45
C ILE A 75 0.24 39.20 17.13
N VAL A 76 -0.19 38.16 17.80
CA VAL A 76 0.70 37.13 18.32
C VAL A 76 0.49 35.88 17.43
N LEU A 77 1.51 35.53 16.65
CA LEU A 77 1.50 34.31 15.88
C LEU A 77 1.90 33.13 16.79
N LYS A 78 1.17 32.07 16.69
CA LYS A 78 1.50 30.81 17.37
C LYS A 78 2.31 29.97 16.42
N GLU A 79 3.35 29.32 16.91
CA GLU A 79 4.05 28.32 16.13
C GLU A 79 3.04 27.28 15.61
N ASP A 80 3.13 26.98 14.33
CA ASP A 80 2.36 25.92 13.73
C ASP A 80 2.98 24.59 14.16
N SER A 81 2.44 24.02 15.23
CA SER A 81 2.82 22.69 15.69
C SER A 81 2.42 21.60 14.68
N GLU A 82 1.67 21.94 13.60
CA GLU A 82 1.39 21.03 12.49
C GLU A 82 2.45 21.10 11.39
N THR A 83 3.21 22.20 11.24
CA THR A 83 4.50 22.23 10.54
C THR A 83 5.63 21.82 11.50
N LEU A 84 5.40 20.81 12.31
CA LEU A 84 6.52 20.15 12.97
C LEU A 84 7.54 19.83 11.88
N ASP A 85 8.74 20.37 12.04
CA ASP A 85 9.94 19.89 11.37
C ASP A 85 9.75 18.40 11.12
N GLU A 86 9.73 17.99 9.84
CA GLU A 86 9.63 16.58 9.50
C GLU A 86 10.74 15.86 10.27
N VAL A 87 10.36 15.24 11.36
CA VAL A 87 11.26 14.50 12.23
C VAL A 87 11.39 13.14 11.65
N VAL A 88 12.58 12.79 11.21
CA VAL A 88 12.90 11.45 10.76
C VAL A 88 13.39 10.68 11.98
N VAL A 89 12.77 9.55 12.26
CA VAL A 89 13.28 8.61 13.27
C VAL A 89 14.57 8.03 12.73
N VAL A 90 15.70 8.40 13.28
CA VAL A 90 17.02 7.92 12.90
C VAL A 90 17.56 7.08 14.06
N GLY A 91 17.56 5.77 13.93
CA GLY A 91 18.09 4.88 14.95
C GLY A 91 17.35 4.96 16.29
N TYR A 92 18.05 5.31 17.34
CA TYR A 92 17.51 5.41 18.69
C TYR A 92 17.04 6.84 19.07
N GLY A 93 16.86 7.73 18.08
CA GLY A 93 16.47 9.11 18.30
C GLY A 93 15.69 9.71 17.16
N VAL A 94 15.07 10.85 17.44
CA VAL A 94 14.33 11.65 16.47
C VAL A 94 15.25 12.78 16.04
N GLN A 95 15.61 12.87 14.75
CA GLN A 95 16.39 13.99 14.20
C GLN A 95 15.54 14.77 13.20
N LYS A 96 15.81 16.09 13.14
CA LYS A 96 15.19 16.95 12.13
C LYS A 96 15.66 16.49 10.74
N LYS A 97 14.74 16.39 9.78
CA LYS A 97 15.05 16.02 8.39
C LYS A 97 16.12 16.91 7.77
N SER A 98 16.14 18.18 8.15
CA SER A 98 17.15 19.18 7.75
C SER A 98 18.57 18.88 8.25
N SER A 99 18.73 18.08 9.30
CA SER A 99 20.03 17.71 9.87
C SER A 99 20.56 16.36 9.34
N VAL A 100 19.78 15.66 8.52
CA VAL A 100 20.23 14.40 7.91
C VAL A 100 20.80 14.70 6.53
N THR A 101 22.11 14.68 6.42
CA THR A 101 22.88 14.99 5.18
C THR A 101 22.85 13.89 4.13
N GLY A 102 22.15 12.79 4.35
CA GLY A 102 22.07 11.61 3.48
C GLY A 102 20.98 11.70 2.41
N ALA A 103 21.08 10.82 1.39
CA ALA A 103 20.07 10.66 0.33
C ALA A 103 18.83 9.92 0.86
N ILE A 104 17.94 10.66 1.56
CA ILE A 104 16.66 10.13 2.08
C ILE A 104 15.56 10.41 1.07
N SER A 105 14.78 9.39 0.76
CA SER A 105 13.51 9.54 0.04
C SER A 105 12.36 9.20 0.97
N GLN A 106 11.34 10.04 0.97
CA GLN A 106 10.16 9.90 1.82
C GLN A 106 8.91 9.70 0.98
N VAL A 107 8.03 8.82 1.45
CA VAL A 107 6.66 8.62 0.97
C VAL A 107 5.73 8.92 2.14
N LYS A 108 4.82 9.85 1.99
CA LYS A 108 3.87 10.26 3.03
C LYS A 108 2.53 9.52 2.89
N ALA A 109 1.72 9.59 3.94
CA ALA A 109 0.37 9.00 3.94
C ALA A 109 -0.49 9.48 2.76
N GLU A 110 -0.40 10.79 2.41
CA GLU A 110 -1.15 11.40 1.30
C GLU A 110 -0.77 10.77 -0.05
N ASP A 111 0.48 10.37 -0.23
CA ASP A 111 0.97 9.70 -1.46
C ASP A 111 0.39 8.30 -1.66
N MET A 112 -0.12 7.71 -0.59
CA MET A 112 -0.65 6.35 -0.55
C MET A 112 -2.19 6.31 -0.64
N GLN A 113 -2.89 7.37 -0.20
CA GLN A 113 -4.36 7.40 -0.03
C GLN A 113 -5.17 7.14 -1.31
N ASN A 114 -4.66 7.50 -2.49
CA ASN A 114 -5.40 7.37 -3.76
C ASN A 114 -4.96 6.13 -4.57
N ARG A 115 -4.38 5.13 -3.93
CA ARG A 115 -3.89 3.92 -4.58
C ARG A 115 -4.51 2.69 -3.94
N THR A 116 -4.93 1.74 -4.78
CA THR A 116 -5.35 0.41 -4.31
C THR A 116 -4.10 -0.38 -3.94
N ILE A 117 -3.72 -0.33 -2.65
CA ILE A 117 -2.52 -0.98 -2.11
C ILE A 117 -2.95 -1.94 -1.01
N SER A 118 -2.65 -3.22 -1.16
CA SER A 118 -2.99 -4.27 -0.19
C SER A 118 -1.94 -4.45 0.91
N ASN A 119 -0.68 -4.03 0.66
CA ASN A 119 0.44 -4.19 1.59
C ASN A 119 1.42 -3.01 1.56
N ALA A 120 2.17 -2.82 2.63
CA ALA A 120 3.08 -1.70 2.79
C ALA A 120 4.24 -1.66 1.77
N PRO A 121 4.88 -2.76 1.37
CA PRO A 121 5.95 -2.73 0.36
C PRO A 121 5.51 -2.14 -0.98
N ALA A 122 4.27 -2.38 -1.41
CA ALA A 122 3.74 -1.85 -2.66
C ALA A 122 3.61 -0.31 -2.66
N ALA A 123 3.53 0.31 -1.48
CA ALA A 123 3.46 1.76 -1.35
C ALA A 123 4.71 2.49 -1.87
N LEU A 124 5.87 1.83 -1.85
CA LEU A 124 7.13 2.39 -2.33
C LEU A 124 7.25 2.42 -3.86
N GLN A 125 6.40 1.68 -4.58
CA GLN A 125 6.51 1.51 -6.03
C GLN A 125 6.33 2.84 -6.77
N GLY A 126 7.35 3.23 -7.54
CA GLY A 126 7.34 4.45 -8.36
C GLY A 126 7.43 5.77 -7.58
N LYS A 127 7.56 5.73 -6.24
CA LYS A 127 7.63 6.91 -5.39
C LYS A 127 9.04 7.27 -4.94
N THR A 128 9.96 6.33 -5.04
CA THR A 128 11.29 6.48 -4.46
C THR A 128 12.37 6.15 -5.50
N ALA A 129 13.13 7.14 -5.94
CA ALA A 129 14.24 6.93 -6.88
C ALA A 129 15.28 5.96 -6.29
N GLY A 130 15.78 5.00 -7.08
CA GLY A 130 16.74 3.98 -6.64
C GLY A 130 16.15 2.88 -5.77
N VAL A 131 14.82 2.80 -5.64
CA VAL A 131 14.11 1.68 -5.03
C VAL A 131 13.33 0.95 -6.12
N GLN A 132 13.59 -0.33 -6.25
CA GLN A 132 12.90 -1.23 -7.16
C GLN A 132 11.91 -2.08 -6.37
N VAL A 133 10.66 -2.06 -6.77
CA VAL A 133 9.59 -2.89 -6.21
C VAL A 133 9.12 -3.84 -7.30
N ILE A 134 9.35 -5.14 -7.08
CA ILE A 134 9.08 -6.18 -8.06
C ILE A 134 7.96 -7.06 -7.55
N GLN A 135 6.83 -7.05 -8.23
CA GLN A 135 5.74 -7.99 -7.99
C GLN A 135 5.97 -9.25 -8.81
N THR A 136 6.37 -10.33 -8.18
CA THR A 136 6.64 -11.62 -8.84
C THR A 136 5.42 -12.52 -8.92
N SER A 137 4.40 -12.27 -8.11
CA SER A 137 3.14 -13.01 -8.08
C SER A 137 1.98 -12.06 -7.83
N ALA A 138 0.87 -12.29 -8.50
CA ALA A 138 -0.40 -11.61 -8.26
C ALA A 138 -1.33 -12.44 -7.35
N ALA A 139 -0.86 -13.57 -6.81
CA ALA A 139 -1.64 -14.40 -5.91
C ALA A 139 -2.07 -13.61 -4.66
N PRO A 140 -3.28 -13.85 -4.13
CA PRO A 140 -3.75 -13.20 -2.92
C PRO A 140 -2.75 -13.32 -1.77
N GLY A 141 -2.49 -12.21 -1.06
CA GLY A 141 -1.53 -12.17 0.05
C GLY A 141 -0.05 -12.13 -0.36
N SER A 142 0.27 -12.20 -1.67
CA SER A 142 1.65 -12.06 -2.11
C SER A 142 2.17 -10.64 -1.86
N SER A 143 3.42 -10.54 -1.42
CA SER A 143 4.10 -9.28 -1.18
C SER A 143 5.17 -9.04 -2.23
N PRO A 144 5.31 -7.80 -2.75
CA PRO A 144 6.39 -7.49 -3.68
C PRO A 144 7.75 -7.51 -2.98
N THR A 145 8.77 -7.87 -3.73
CA THR A 145 10.16 -7.75 -3.29
C THR A 145 10.65 -6.32 -3.46
N VAL A 146 11.17 -5.74 -2.39
CA VAL A 146 11.76 -4.40 -2.40
C VAL A 146 13.27 -4.52 -2.47
N ARG A 147 13.91 -3.74 -3.34
CA ARG A 147 15.37 -3.65 -3.47
C ARG A 147 15.81 -2.21 -3.51
N VAL A 148 16.84 -1.90 -2.73
CA VAL A 148 17.44 -0.57 -2.68
C VAL A 148 18.81 -0.65 -3.34
N ARG A 149 19.01 0.11 -4.42
CA ARG A 149 20.27 0.15 -5.19
C ARG A 149 20.73 -1.19 -5.81
N GLY A 150 19.79 -2.11 -6.07
CA GLY A 150 20.06 -3.36 -6.79
C GLY A 150 20.45 -4.55 -5.89
N TYR A 151 21.27 -5.44 -6.45
CA TYR A 151 21.72 -6.65 -5.76
C TYR A 151 23.07 -6.39 -5.09
N SER A 152 23.15 -6.60 -3.78
CA SER A 152 24.39 -6.47 -3.01
C SER A 152 24.91 -7.82 -2.48
N SER A 153 24.08 -8.86 -2.50
CA SER A 153 24.39 -10.19 -1.97
C SER A 153 23.66 -11.28 -2.73
N ASN A 154 24.29 -12.44 -2.85
CA ASN A 154 23.68 -13.64 -3.43
C ASN A 154 22.74 -14.37 -2.42
N VAL A 155 22.78 -14.02 -1.14
CA VAL A 155 21.98 -14.67 -0.09
C VAL A 155 20.68 -13.93 0.14
N SER A 156 20.73 -12.61 0.32
CA SER A 156 19.55 -11.76 0.48
C SER A 156 19.85 -10.34 0.01
N SER A 157 18.94 -9.75 -0.74
CA SER A 157 19.00 -8.37 -1.19
C SER A 157 17.83 -7.53 -0.67
N ASN A 158 17.09 -8.04 0.33
CA ASN A 158 16.01 -7.30 0.97
C ASN A 158 16.58 -6.20 1.87
N PRO A 159 15.97 -5.00 1.90
CA PRO A 159 16.35 -3.97 2.86
C PRO A 159 15.96 -4.39 4.28
N LEU A 160 16.61 -3.77 5.26
CA LEU A 160 16.16 -3.85 6.64
C LEU A 160 14.93 -2.98 6.84
N TYR A 161 13.86 -3.55 7.39
CA TYR A 161 12.68 -2.80 7.78
C TYR A 161 12.74 -2.42 9.25
N VAL A 162 12.42 -1.16 9.55
CA VAL A 162 12.34 -0.66 10.94
C VAL A 162 11.02 0.07 11.10
N VAL A 163 10.13 -0.50 11.91
CA VAL A 163 8.78 0.02 12.15
C VAL A 163 8.71 0.57 13.56
N ASP A 164 8.51 1.87 13.70
CA ASP A 164 8.51 2.58 14.99
C ASP A 164 9.71 2.22 15.89
N GLY A 165 10.88 2.01 15.27
CA GLY A 165 12.11 1.64 15.94
C GLY A 165 12.35 0.14 16.12
N ILE A 166 11.39 -0.71 15.77
CA ILE A 166 11.50 -2.18 15.87
C ILE A 166 11.94 -2.75 14.52
N ARG A 167 12.96 -3.61 14.51
CA ARG A 167 13.45 -4.30 13.31
C ARG A 167 12.51 -5.45 12.97
N LEU A 168 12.08 -5.51 11.73
CA LEU A 168 11.24 -6.57 11.18
C LEU A 168 11.86 -7.15 9.91
N SER A 169 11.65 -8.45 9.67
CA SER A 169 12.06 -9.12 8.44
C SER A 169 11.04 -8.94 7.31
N ASP A 170 9.77 -8.69 7.66
CA ASP A 170 8.66 -8.50 6.72
C ASP A 170 7.69 -7.44 7.25
N ILE A 171 7.10 -6.70 6.33
CA ILE A 171 6.13 -5.64 6.59
C ILE A 171 4.81 -5.84 5.81
N SER A 172 4.61 -7.01 5.22
CA SER A 172 3.40 -7.33 4.45
C SER A 172 2.12 -7.27 5.28
N GLY A 173 2.21 -7.54 6.58
CA GLY A 173 1.13 -7.46 7.54
C GLY A 173 0.70 -6.03 7.91
N ILE A 174 1.54 -5.01 7.62
CA ILE A 174 1.23 -3.62 7.95
C ILE A 174 0.25 -3.06 6.92
N ASP A 175 -0.88 -2.54 7.41
CA ASP A 175 -1.82 -1.87 6.51
C ASP A 175 -1.31 -0.49 6.10
N PRO A 176 -1.29 -0.16 4.78
CA PRO A 176 -0.89 1.16 4.31
C PRO A 176 -1.67 2.31 4.95
N ASN A 177 -2.94 2.08 5.35
CA ASN A 177 -3.74 3.09 6.00
C ASN A 177 -3.26 3.44 7.42
N ASP A 178 -2.47 2.57 8.04
CA ASP A 178 -1.88 2.82 9.37
C ASP A 178 -0.51 3.52 9.32
N ILE A 179 0.03 3.72 8.11
CA ILE A 179 1.34 4.33 7.91
C ILE A 179 1.20 5.86 7.83
N ALA A 180 2.02 6.56 8.61
CA ALA A 180 2.17 8.02 8.51
C ALA A 180 3.21 8.42 7.47
N SER A 181 4.38 7.74 7.48
CA SER A 181 5.44 7.95 6.51
C SER A 181 6.33 6.72 6.34
N MET A 182 7.00 6.65 5.21
CA MET A 182 8.05 5.68 4.91
C MET A 182 9.27 6.43 4.40
N GLU A 183 10.41 6.25 5.05
CA GLU A 183 11.69 6.81 4.64
C GLU A 183 12.64 5.72 4.20
N VAL A 184 13.34 5.92 3.07
CA VAL A 184 14.33 4.98 2.58
C VAL A 184 15.73 5.57 2.71
N LEU A 185 16.53 4.97 3.60
CA LEU A 185 17.95 5.28 3.78
C LEU A 185 18.75 4.47 2.76
N LYS A 186 19.28 5.16 1.76
CA LYS A 186 19.94 4.51 0.64
C LYS A 186 21.46 4.46 0.78
N ASP A 187 22.04 5.41 1.51
CA ASP A 187 23.48 5.51 1.66
C ASP A 187 23.98 4.84 2.95
N ALA A 188 25.24 4.38 2.91
CA ALA A 188 25.84 3.66 4.02
C ALA A 188 26.02 4.54 5.27
N ALA A 189 26.15 5.85 5.11
CA ALA A 189 26.33 6.75 6.24
C ALA A 189 25.04 6.88 7.07
N SER A 190 23.89 7.09 6.37
CA SER A 190 22.57 7.12 7.03
C SER A 190 22.17 5.77 7.63
N ALA A 191 22.61 4.68 7.01
CA ALA A 191 22.28 3.32 7.43
C ALA A 191 23.23 2.75 8.48
N ALA A 192 24.39 3.38 8.73
CA ALA A 192 25.47 2.86 9.61
C ALA A 192 25.02 2.53 11.03
N ILE A 193 24.06 3.30 11.59
CA ILE A 193 23.52 3.07 12.94
C ILE A 193 22.78 1.74 13.08
N TYR A 194 22.35 1.14 11.97
CA TYR A 194 21.65 -0.16 11.95
C TYR A 194 22.60 -1.34 11.79
N GLY A 195 23.91 -1.07 11.60
CA GLY A 195 24.96 -2.09 11.48
C GLY A 195 24.98 -2.80 10.14
N ALA A 196 25.56 -4.01 10.11
CA ALA A 196 25.80 -4.77 8.88
C ALA A 196 24.52 -5.18 8.14
N GLU A 197 23.41 -5.36 8.84
CA GLU A 197 22.10 -5.69 8.25
C GLU A 197 21.56 -4.59 7.33
N ALA A 198 22.04 -3.36 7.50
CA ALA A 198 21.65 -2.20 6.69
C ALA A 198 22.39 -2.11 5.34
N GLY A 199 23.26 -3.08 5.02
CA GLY A 199 24.04 -3.09 3.76
C GLY A 199 23.17 -3.02 2.50
N ASN A 200 21.95 -3.54 2.55
CA ASN A 200 20.97 -3.50 1.47
C ASN A 200 20.03 -2.27 1.53
N GLY A 201 20.36 -1.27 2.36
CA GLY A 201 19.48 -0.13 2.65
C GLY A 201 18.52 -0.39 3.81
N VAL A 202 17.90 0.68 4.31
CA VAL A 202 16.93 0.61 5.40
C VAL A 202 15.65 1.31 4.99
N VAL A 203 14.51 0.70 5.26
CA VAL A 203 13.18 1.30 5.12
C VAL A 203 12.64 1.57 6.52
N LEU A 204 12.56 2.83 6.88
CA LEU A 204 11.96 3.28 8.13
C LEU A 204 10.46 3.48 7.90
N ILE A 205 9.64 2.98 8.77
CA ILE A 205 8.19 3.12 8.73
C ILE A 205 7.73 3.72 10.05
N THR A 206 7.05 4.83 9.93
CA THR A 206 6.38 5.47 11.07
C THR A 206 4.89 5.21 10.96
N THR A 207 4.30 4.61 11.98
CA THR A 207 2.86 4.39 12.02
C THR A 207 2.11 5.63 12.52
N LYS A 208 0.83 5.72 12.22
CA LYS A 208 -0.01 6.83 12.63
C LYS A 208 -0.16 6.86 14.15
N LYS A 209 -0.10 8.08 14.71
CA LYS A 209 -0.37 8.39 16.11
C LYS A 209 -1.57 9.32 16.22
N GLY A 210 -2.15 9.41 17.39
CA GLY A 210 -3.15 10.43 17.67
C GLY A 210 -2.55 11.83 17.59
N LYS A 211 -3.35 12.80 17.15
CA LYS A 211 -2.98 14.22 17.14
C LYS A 211 -3.80 14.96 18.18
N SER A 212 -3.22 16.02 18.77
CA SER A 212 -3.96 16.92 19.66
C SER A 212 -5.07 17.62 18.87
N GLY A 213 -6.25 17.73 19.46
CA GLY A 213 -7.42 18.35 18.84
C GLY A 213 -8.70 17.56 19.02
N GLN A 214 -9.66 17.71 18.10
CA GLN A 214 -10.90 16.95 18.13
C GLN A 214 -10.65 15.49 17.71
N GLY A 215 -11.27 14.56 18.43
CA GLY A 215 -11.25 13.14 18.06
C GLY A 215 -11.75 12.93 16.63
N LYS A 216 -11.03 12.10 15.89
CA LYS A 216 -11.34 11.78 14.49
C LYS A 216 -11.66 10.30 14.34
N ILE A 217 -12.77 10.03 13.65
CA ILE A 217 -13.12 8.69 13.17
C ILE A 217 -12.98 8.69 11.67
N THR A 218 -12.28 7.70 11.14
CA THR A 218 -12.15 7.51 9.69
C THR A 218 -12.61 6.11 9.33
N TYR A 219 -13.32 6.00 8.22
CA TYR A 219 -13.66 4.72 7.60
C TYR A 219 -13.24 4.77 6.13
N ASP A 220 -12.44 3.79 5.73
CA ASP A 220 -11.99 3.60 4.36
C ASP A 220 -12.49 2.25 3.85
N PHE A 221 -13.11 2.27 2.67
CA PHE A 221 -13.60 1.09 1.99
C PHE A 221 -13.02 1.03 0.59
N GLN A 222 -12.42 -0.10 0.26
CA GLN A 222 -11.91 -0.39 -1.08
C GLN A 222 -12.58 -1.66 -1.60
N TRP A 223 -13.09 -1.56 -2.83
CA TRP A 223 -13.60 -2.70 -3.58
C TRP A 223 -12.89 -2.75 -4.93
N THR A 224 -12.37 -3.92 -5.28
CA THR A 224 -11.55 -4.10 -6.47
C THR A 224 -11.97 -5.36 -7.19
N THR A 225 -12.19 -5.28 -8.49
CA THR A 225 -12.37 -6.43 -9.36
C THR A 225 -11.02 -6.84 -9.93
N GLN A 226 -10.74 -8.13 -9.90
CA GLN A 226 -9.53 -8.74 -10.43
C GLN A 226 -9.90 -9.66 -11.58
N SER A 227 -9.10 -9.65 -12.63
CA SER A 227 -9.27 -10.50 -13.79
C SER A 227 -7.92 -10.93 -14.35
N LEU A 228 -7.91 -12.03 -15.06
CA LEU A 228 -6.72 -12.48 -15.77
C LEU A 228 -6.34 -11.46 -16.84
N ALA A 229 -5.15 -10.86 -16.70
CA ALA A 229 -4.72 -9.77 -17.57
C ALA A 229 -4.30 -10.29 -18.96
N ARG A 230 -3.56 -11.39 -19.00
CA ARG A 230 -3.07 -11.99 -20.23
C ARG A 230 -2.65 -13.44 -20.00
N ILE A 231 -3.06 -14.32 -20.91
CA ILE A 231 -2.56 -15.69 -21.02
C ILE A 231 -2.11 -15.90 -22.48
N PRO A 232 -1.09 -16.74 -22.74
CA PRO A 232 -0.76 -17.15 -24.10
C PRO A 232 -1.98 -17.77 -24.78
N LYS A 233 -2.17 -17.48 -26.06
CA LYS A 233 -3.20 -18.14 -26.84
C LYS A 233 -2.83 -19.62 -27.00
N MET A 234 -3.68 -20.49 -26.49
CA MET A 234 -3.50 -21.93 -26.59
C MET A 234 -4.01 -22.45 -27.95
N MET A 235 -3.51 -23.62 -28.34
CA MET A 235 -3.99 -24.34 -29.51
C MET A 235 -5.41 -24.84 -29.26
N ASN A 236 -6.24 -24.77 -30.28
CA ASN A 236 -7.50 -25.51 -30.30
C ASN A 236 -7.27 -26.98 -30.66
N SER A 237 -8.31 -27.80 -30.61
CA SER A 237 -8.22 -29.23 -30.84
C SER A 237 -7.66 -29.62 -32.20
N GLU A 238 -8.05 -28.92 -33.27
CA GLU A 238 -7.52 -29.13 -34.62
C GLU A 238 -6.03 -28.79 -34.68
N GLN A 239 -5.63 -27.61 -34.23
CA GLN A 239 -4.23 -27.18 -34.21
C GLN A 239 -3.35 -28.10 -33.35
N TYR A 240 -3.90 -28.63 -32.24
CA TYR A 240 -3.19 -29.55 -31.38
C TYR A 240 -2.97 -30.90 -32.09
N ILE A 241 -3.97 -31.42 -32.78
CA ILE A 241 -3.85 -32.66 -33.57
C ILE A 241 -2.79 -32.48 -34.66
N ASP A 242 -2.87 -31.40 -35.43
CA ASP A 242 -1.91 -31.14 -36.50
C ASP A 242 -0.48 -31.04 -35.95
N TYR A 243 -0.28 -30.30 -34.86
CA TYR A 243 1.03 -30.18 -34.22
C TYR A 243 1.56 -31.51 -33.69
N MET A 244 0.75 -32.30 -33.02
CA MET A 244 1.18 -33.58 -32.47
C MET A 244 1.50 -34.65 -33.56
N VAL A 245 0.83 -34.58 -34.69
CA VAL A 245 1.11 -35.42 -35.86
C VAL A 245 2.38 -34.95 -36.57
N GLU A 246 2.54 -33.62 -36.77
CA GLU A 246 3.71 -33.08 -37.43
C GLU A 246 4.99 -33.26 -36.59
N SER A 247 4.88 -33.17 -35.26
CA SER A 247 5.97 -33.46 -34.32
C SER A 247 6.29 -34.95 -34.15
N GLU A 248 5.58 -35.83 -34.83
CA GLU A 248 5.71 -37.28 -34.73
C GLU A 248 5.48 -37.84 -33.30
N THR A 249 4.83 -37.06 -32.45
CA THR A 249 4.53 -37.46 -31.05
C THR A 249 3.43 -38.47 -31.01
N TYR A 250 2.38 -38.26 -31.79
CA TYR A 250 1.25 -39.19 -31.95
C TYR A 250 0.87 -39.37 -33.41
N THR A 251 0.27 -40.56 -33.76
CA THR A 251 -0.33 -40.74 -35.06
C THR A 251 -1.73 -40.11 -35.10
N GLN A 252 -2.15 -39.62 -36.26
CA GLN A 252 -3.47 -39.05 -36.46
C GLN A 252 -4.58 -40.04 -36.06
N ASP A 253 -4.43 -41.30 -36.43
CA ASP A 253 -5.37 -42.39 -36.11
C ASP A 253 -5.52 -42.55 -34.58
N TYR A 254 -4.42 -42.50 -33.82
CA TYR A 254 -4.47 -42.56 -32.35
C TYR A 254 -5.23 -41.40 -31.74
N LEU A 255 -4.95 -40.16 -32.18
CA LEU A 255 -5.61 -38.95 -31.66
C LEU A 255 -7.10 -38.98 -31.98
N LEU A 256 -7.50 -39.29 -33.21
CA LEU A 256 -8.91 -39.32 -33.64
C LEU A 256 -9.70 -40.42 -32.97
N ARG A 257 -9.10 -41.57 -32.61
CA ARG A 257 -9.77 -42.62 -31.85
C ARG A 257 -9.99 -42.30 -30.39
N ASN A 258 -9.19 -41.42 -29.84
CA ASN A 258 -9.26 -41.03 -28.42
C ASN A 258 -9.92 -39.68 -28.19
N TRP A 259 -10.34 -39.00 -29.25
CA TRP A 259 -11.08 -37.76 -29.23
C TRP A 259 -12.53 -38.00 -29.69
N ASP A 260 -13.47 -37.32 -29.05
CA ASP A 260 -14.91 -37.42 -29.37
C ASP A 260 -15.32 -36.67 -30.65
N GLY A 261 -14.37 -35.94 -31.26
CA GLY A 261 -14.62 -35.12 -32.46
C GLY A 261 -15.24 -33.75 -32.19
N VAL A 262 -15.52 -33.40 -30.92
CA VAL A 262 -16.24 -32.17 -30.53
C VAL A 262 -15.51 -31.41 -29.44
N THR A 263 -14.95 -32.12 -28.47
CA THR A 263 -14.28 -31.50 -27.31
C THR A 263 -13.17 -30.56 -27.76
N ASN A 264 -13.19 -29.30 -27.24
CA ASN A 264 -12.18 -28.31 -27.43
C ASN A 264 -12.08 -27.46 -26.15
N THR A 265 -11.41 -28.04 -25.15
CA THR A 265 -11.34 -27.44 -23.79
C THR A 265 -10.40 -26.29 -23.74
N SER A 266 -10.91 -25.12 -23.35
CA SER A 266 -10.10 -23.96 -22.98
C SER A 266 -9.78 -24.03 -21.50
N TRP A 267 -8.67 -24.64 -21.14
CA TRP A 267 -8.26 -24.81 -19.74
C TRP A 267 -8.16 -23.50 -18.97
N SER A 268 -7.79 -22.41 -19.64
CA SER A 268 -7.77 -21.09 -19.01
C SER A 268 -9.15 -20.60 -18.59
N ASP A 269 -10.19 -20.88 -19.39
CA ASP A 269 -11.55 -20.46 -19.08
C ASP A 269 -12.20 -21.36 -18.03
N GLU A 270 -11.73 -22.62 -17.95
CA GLU A 270 -12.19 -23.57 -16.92
C GLU A 270 -11.57 -23.30 -15.55
N ILE A 271 -10.35 -22.79 -15.49
CA ILE A 271 -9.59 -22.65 -14.24
C ILE A 271 -9.68 -21.22 -13.66
N PHE A 272 -9.77 -20.21 -14.52
CA PHE A 272 -9.77 -18.83 -14.06
C PHE A 272 -11.16 -18.18 -14.12
N GLU A 273 -11.40 -17.29 -13.19
CA GLU A 273 -12.60 -16.47 -13.12
C GLU A 273 -12.28 -15.05 -12.68
N ASN A 274 -13.21 -14.15 -12.91
CA ASN A 274 -13.11 -12.80 -12.33
C ASN A 274 -13.42 -12.88 -10.84
N SER A 275 -12.59 -12.22 -10.03
CA SER A 275 -12.70 -12.23 -8.60
C SER A 275 -12.80 -10.84 -8.01
N GLN A 276 -12.95 -10.76 -6.70
CA GLN A 276 -13.14 -9.51 -5.98
C GLN A 276 -12.23 -9.46 -4.74
N MET A 277 -11.75 -8.26 -4.47
CA MET A 277 -11.07 -7.93 -3.23
C MET A 277 -11.85 -6.82 -2.51
N GLN A 278 -12.08 -7.00 -1.22
CA GLN A 278 -12.70 -6.01 -0.35
C GLN A 278 -11.76 -5.70 0.82
N LYS A 279 -11.62 -4.42 1.13
CA LYS A 279 -10.86 -3.97 2.28
C LYS A 279 -11.66 -2.94 3.04
N HIS A 280 -11.79 -3.12 4.34
CA HIS A 280 -12.46 -2.23 5.26
C HIS A 280 -11.44 -1.80 6.33
N ASN A 281 -11.27 -0.52 6.51
CA ASN A 281 -10.46 0.04 7.59
C ASN A 281 -11.29 1.05 8.38
N ILE A 282 -11.34 0.89 9.69
CA ILE A 282 -11.90 1.87 10.60
C ILE A 282 -10.81 2.31 11.57
N ALA A 283 -10.63 3.61 11.73
CA ALA A 283 -9.64 4.13 12.65
C ALA A 283 -10.19 5.26 13.53
N PHE A 284 -9.70 5.27 14.76
CA PHE A 284 -10.01 6.26 15.79
C PHE A 284 -8.73 6.92 16.24
N SER A 285 -8.68 8.23 16.24
CA SER A 285 -7.52 8.97 16.74
C SER A 285 -7.96 10.16 17.55
N ASN A 286 -7.25 10.41 18.63
CA ASN A 286 -7.44 11.60 19.46
C ASN A 286 -6.15 11.88 20.23
N GLY A 287 -6.07 13.08 20.80
CA GLY A 287 -4.96 13.47 21.65
C GLY A 287 -5.22 14.80 22.35
N ASN A 288 -4.40 15.07 23.35
CA ASN A 288 -4.34 16.32 24.07
C ASN A 288 -2.85 16.63 24.42
N GLU A 289 -2.60 17.67 25.19
CA GLU A 289 -1.24 18.06 25.61
C GLU A 289 -0.50 16.97 26.40
N LYS A 290 -1.23 16.03 27.05
CA LYS A 290 -0.63 14.99 27.90
C LYS A 290 -0.52 13.62 27.23
N GLY A 291 -1.27 13.39 26.14
CA GLY A 291 -1.23 12.10 25.51
C GLY A 291 -2.07 12.00 24.26
N ASN A 292 -1.82 10.94 23.52
CA ASN A 292 -2.54 10.65 22.28
C ASN A 292 -2.76 9.16 22.13
N TYR A 293 -3.74 8.81 21.30
CA TYR A 293 -3.97 7.43 20.90
C TYR A 293 -4.45 7.33 19.46
N TYR A 294 -4.09 6.23 18.83
CA TYR A 294 -4.55 5.79 17.52
C TYR A 294 -4.94 4.32 17.61
N LEU A 295 -6.16 4.02 17.20
CA LEU A 295 -6.69 2.66 17.13
C LEU A 295 -7.19 2.43 15.71
N SER A 296 -6.82 1.31 15.11
CA SER A 296 -7.26 0.92 13.78
C SER A 296 -7.64 -0.56 13.75
N LEU A 297 -8.66 -0.89 12.98
CA LEU A 297 -9.08 -2.24 12.67
C LEU A 297 -9.25 -2.34 11.15
N THR A 298 -8.50 -3.25 10.53
CA THR A 298 -8.56 -3.50 9.09
C THR A 298 -8.97 -4.94 8.83
N TYR A 299 -9.97 -5.13 7.99
CA TYR A 299 -10.35 -6.42 7.42
C TYR A 299 -10.11 -6.41 5.92
N LEU A 300 -9.34 -7.37 5.43
CA LEU A 300 -9.06 -7.62 4.03
C LEU A 300 -9.59 -9.01 3.66
N ASP A 301 -10.42 -9.08 2.62
CA ASP A 301 -10.87 -10.30 1.96
C ASP A 301 -10.47 -10.21 0.49
N ASN A 302 -9.50 -11.01 0.09
CA ASN A 302 -8.99 -11.06 -1.26
C ASN A 302 -9.19 -12.47 -1.81
N ASN A 303 -10.20 -12.62 -2.64
CA ASN A 303 -10.44 -13.85 -3.39
C ASN A 303 -9.61 -13.78 -4.68
N GLY A 304 -8.82 -14.79 -4.94
CA GLY A 304 -7.99 -14.85 -6.15
C GLY A 304 -8.80 -15.21 -7.39
N ILE A 305 -8.10 -15.30 -8.52
CA ILE A 305 -8.72 -15.54 -9.83
C ILE A 305 -8.85 -17.02 -10.18
N VAL A 306 -8.44 -17.94 -9.30
CA VAL A 306 -8.58 -19.37 -9.52
C VAL A 306 -9.93 -19.84 -8.97
N LYS A 307 -10.72 -20.50 -9.80
CA LYS A 307 -12.05 -20.99 -9.42
C LYS A 307 -12.02 -21.87 -8.17
N GLY A 308 -13.08 -21.81 -7.39
CA GLY A 308 -13.31 -22.74 -6.28
C GLY A 308 -12.55 -22.40 -5.00
N ASP A 309 -12.31 -21.12 -4.70
CA ASP A 309 -11.62 -20.67 -3.48
C ASP A 309 -10.23 -21.31 -3.26
N ALA A 310 -9.55 -21.68 -4.34
CA ALA A 310 -8.24 -22.32 -4.29
C ALA A 310 -7.13 -21.33 -3.90
N ASP A 311 -7.30 -20.04 -4.19
CA ASP A 311 -6.39 -18.95 -3.88
C ASP A 311 -7.11 -17.83 -3.14
N VAL A 312 -7.11 -17.87 -1.82
CA VAL A 312 -7.83 -16.92 -0.96
C VAL A 312 -6.89 -16.37 0.11
N TYR A 313 -7.00 -15.08 0.37
CA TYR A 313 -6.29 -14.42 1.46
C TYR A 313 -7.22 -13.52 2.27
N LYS A 314 -7.45 -13.88 3.53
CA LYS A 314 -8.24 -13.09 4.47
C LYS A 314 -7.36 -12.66 5.63
N ARG A 315 -7.40 -11.38 5.98
CA ARG A 315 -6.58 -10.80 7.03
C ARG A 315 -7.38 -9.85 7.90
N LEU A 316 -7.23 -10.00 9.20
CA LEU A 316 -7.70 -9.05 10.21
C LEU A 316 -6.48 -8.47 10.91
N THR A 317 -6.33 -7.16 10.87
CA THR A 317 -5.22 -6.45 11.53
C THR A 317 -5.80 -5.42 12.50
N ALA A 318 -5.26 -5.36 13.72
CA ALA A 318 -5.56 -4.33 14.70
C ALA A 318 -4.27 -3.60 15.08
N THR A 319 -4.28 -2.27 14.98
CA THR A 319 -3.16 -1.39 15.36
C THR A 319 -3.57 -0.54 16.55
N ILE A 320 -2.75 -0.52 17.59
CA ILE A 320 -3.00 0.22 18.83
C ILE A 320 -1.74 0.99 19.19
N ASN A 321 -1.76 2.29 18.98
CA ASN A 321 -0.68 3.19 19.35
C ASN A 321 -1.18 4.17 20.40
N GLY A 322 -0.41 4.37 21.44
CA GLY A 322 -0.75 5.33 22.48
C GLY A 322 0.48 5.82 23.21
N GLU A 323 0.43 7.07 23.61
CA GLU A 323 1.47 7.71 24.42
C GLU A 323 0.81 8.62 25.46
N TYR A 324 1.31 8.58 26.68
CA TYR A 324 0.81 9.42 27.75
C TYR A 324 1.95 9.94 28.63
N GLU A 325 1.96 11.25 28.87
CA GLU A 325 2.90 11.93 29.75
C GLU A 325 2.38 11.91 31.19
N ILE A 326 2.92 11.02 32.01
CA ILE A 326 2.56 10.88 33.42
C ILE A 326 3.16 12.05 34.22
N LYS A 327 4.40 12.41 33.88
CA LYS A 327 5.14 13.57 34.43
C LYS A 327 5.95 14.20 33.31
N PRO A 328 6.40 15.46 33.41
CA PRO A 328 7.23 16.10 32.38
C PRO A 328 8.50 15.32 32.03
N TRP A 329 8.98 14.49 32.95
CA TRP A 329 10.15 13.65 32.77
C TRP A 329 9.81 12.16 32.49
N LEU A 330 8.52 11.77 32.49
CA LEU A 330 8.11 10.38 32.31
C LEU A 330 6.95 10.28 31.32
N LYS A 331 7.26 9.77 30.13
CA LYS A 331 6.29 9.37 29.12
C LYS A 331 6.22 7.85 29.02
N VAL A 332 5.02 7.33 28.94
CA VAL A 332 4.75 5.90 28.72
C VAL A 332 3.99 5.76 27.43
N GLY A 333 4.43 4.88 26.57
CA GLY A 333 3.81 4.63 25.28
C GLY A 333 3.74 3.15 24.94
N THR A 334 2.87 2.83 24.01
CA THR A 334 2.73 1.49 23.47
C THR A 334 2.47 1.57 21.98
N THR A 335 3.08 0.65 21.23
CA THR A 335 2.83 0.42 19.81
C THR A 335 2.64 -1.08 19.64
N ASN A 336 1.40 -1.46 19.28
CA ASN A 336 1.05 -2.86 19.09
C ASN A 336 0.37 -3.04 17.75
N GLN A 337 0.70 -4.13 17.09
CA GLN A 337 0.02 -4.64 15.93
C GLN A 337 -0.31 -6.12 16.16
N ILE A 338 -1.56 -6.46 15.93
CA ILE A 338 -2.06 -7.83 16.06
C ILE A 338 -2.62 -8.21 14.70
N GLU A 339 -2.14 -9.32 14.16
CA GLU A 339 -2.56 -9.83 12.86
C GLU A 339 -3.05 -11.27 12.98
N LYS A 340 -4.16 -11.55 12.31
CA LYS A 340 -4.63 -12.90 12.04
C LYS A 340 -4.95 -13.02 10.56
N TYR A 341 -4.35 -13.98 9.89
CA TYR A 341 -4.64 -14.24 8.48
C TYR A 341 -4.93 -15.70 8.21
N ASN A 342 -5.65 -15.94 7.13
CA ASN A 342 -5.85 -17.25 6.52
C ASN A 342 -5.46 -17.13 5.05
N SER A 343 -4.59 -18.02 4.59
CA SER A 343 -4.09 -18.02 3.21
C SER A 343 -4.23 -19.42 2.61
N ARG A 344 -4.83 -19.48 1.43
CA ARG A 344 -4.76 -20.61 0.53
C ARG A 344 -4.08 -20.13 -0.74
N THR A 345 -3.14 -20.88 -1.24
CA THR A 345 -2.39 -20.50 -2.45
C THR A 345 -2.22 -21.73 -3.34
N VAL A 346 -2.30 -21.50 -4.62
CA VAL A 346 -1.93 -22.50 -5.62
C VAL A 346 -0.47 -22.31 -6.01
N SER A 347 0.22 -23.41 -6.31
CA SER A 347 1.60 -23.33 -6.80
C SER A 347 1.63 -22.75 -8.20
N THR A 348 2.36 -21.64 -8.38
CA THR A 348 2.46 -20.94 -9.68
C THR A 348 3.89 -20.87 -10.24
N ASN A 349 4.90 -21.18 -9.42
CA ASN A 349 6.31 -20.92 -9.75
C ASN A 349 7.17 -22.19 -9.85
N ASN A 350 6.56 -23.36 -10.05
CA ASN A 350 7.28 -24.61 -10.21
C ASN A 350 7.08 -25.13 -11.66
N GLU A 351 8.17 -25.42 -12.35
CA GLU A 351 8.17 -25.91 -13.71
C GLU A 351 7.44 -27.26 -13.85
N TYR A 352 7.50 -28.11 -12.83
CA TYR A 352 7.00 -29.48 -12.87
C TYR A 352 5.71 -29.75 -12.07
N GLY A 353 5.18 -28.76 -11.41
CA GLY A 353 4.00 -28.97 -10.54
C GLY A 353 3.21 -27.72 -10.25
N SER A 354 3.38 -26.67 -11.05
CA SER A 354 2.55 -25.50 -10.91
C SER A 354 1.28 -25.61 -11.74
N MET A 355 0.20 -25.07 -11.20
CA MET A 355 -1.08 -24.97 -11.91
C MET A 355 -0.91 -24.32 -13.30
N LEU A 356 -0.12 -23.25 -13.38
CA LEU A 356 0.10 -22.53 -14.64
C LEU A 356 0.82 -23.41 -15.68
N ALA A 357 1.86 -24.14 -15.27
CA ALA A 357 2.55 -25.07 -16.16
C ALA A 357 1.62 -26.19 -16.63
N SER A 358 0.78 -26.72 -15.74
CA SER A 358 -0.22 -27.74 -16.08
C SER A 358 -1.24 -27.24 -17.10
N ILE A 359 -1.74 -26.02 -16.94
CA ILE A 359 -2.67 -25.38 -17.89
C ILE A 359 -2.03 -25.21 -19.27
N LEU A 360 -0.76 -24.79 -19.32
CA LEU A 360 -0.05 -24.58 -20.59
C LEU A 360 0.30 -25.88 -21.31
N GLN A 361 0.35 -27.01 -20.60
CA GLN A 361 0.69 -28.32 -21.14
C GLN A 361 -0.55 -29.20 -21.42
N ALA A 362 -1.71 -28.82 -20.84
CA ALA A 362 -2.92 -29.60 -20.97
C ALA A 362 -3.45 -29.59 -22.41
N ASP A 363 -3.86 -30.78 -22.89
CA ASP A 363 -4.40 -30.94 -24.21
C ASP A 363 -5.85 -30.46 -24.30
N PRO A 364 -6.28 -29.90 -25.43
CA PRO A 364 -7.67 -29.45 -25.61
C PRO A 364 -8.66 -30.58 -25.97
N LEU A 365 -8.18 -31.81 -26.17
CA LEU A 365 -8.99 -32.95 -26.58
C LEU A 365 -9.70 -33.61 -25.40
N THR A 366 -9.24 -33.34 -24.18
CA THR A 366 -9.80 -33.92 -22.95
C THR A 366 -10.85 -32.97 -22.38
N PRO A 367 -12.10 -33.41 -22.13
CA PRO A 367 -13.12 -32.62 -21.44
C PRO A 367 -12.65 -32.22 -20.03
N PHE A 368 -13.16 -31.12 -19.49
CA PHE A 368 -12.81 -30.68 -18.12
C PHE A 368 -13.29 -31.65 -17.04
N SER A 369 -14.49 -32.20 -17.21
CA SER A 369 -15.08 -33.20 -16.31
C SER A 369 -16.00 -34.14 -17.05
N TYR A 370 -16.32 -35.28 -16.40
CA TYR A 370 -17.25 -36.27 -16.87
C TYR A 370 -18.30 -36.54 -15.80
N THR A 371 -19.53 -36.82 -16.20
CA THR A 371 -20.49 -37.49 -15.33
C THR A 371 -20.06 -38.96 -15.11
N TYR A 372 -20.61 -39.63 -14.08
CA TYR A 372 -20.26 -41.02 -13.82
C TYR A 372 -20.54 -41.95 -15.03
N GLU A 373 -21.61 -41.65 -15.77
CA GLU A 373 -22.03 -42.45 -16.93
C GLU A 373 -21.12 -42.30 -18.15
N GLU A 374 -20.44 -41.12 -18.22
CA GLU A 374 -19.53 -40.76 -19.32
C GLU A 374 -18.07 -41.10 -19.02
N LEU A 375 -17.77 -41.62 -17.82
CA LEU A 375 -16.40 -41.89 -17.41
C LEU A 375 -15.65 -42.74 -18.42
N PRO A 376 -14.50 -42.31 -18.92
CA PRO A 376 -13.66 -43.10 -19.80
C PRO A 376 -13.15 -44.36 -19.12
N SER A 377 -12.88 -45.40 -19.93
CA SER A 377 -12.45 -46.70 -19.42
C SER A 377 -11.22 -46.69 -18.52
N HIS A 378 -10.27 -45.78 -18.76
CA HIS A 378 -9.07 -45.62 -17.93
C HIS A 378 -9.39 -45.05 -16.54
N MET A 379 -10.35 -44.11 -16.44
CA MET A 379 -10.81 -43.58 -15.16
C MET A 379 -11.64 -44.59 -14.38
N LEU A 380 -12.53 -45.32 -15.05
CA LEU A 380 -13.27 -46.42 -14.45
C LEU A 380 -12.33 -47.54 -13.94
N LYS A 381 -11.26 -47.83 -14.69
CA LYS A 381 -10.23 -48.79 -14.25
C LYS A 381 -9.53 -48.26 -12.98
N ALA A 382 -9.15 -47.02 -12.94
CA ALA A 382 -8.52 -46.39 -11.76
C ALA A 382 -9.43 -46.48 -10.52
N MET A 383 -10.74 -46.19 -10.66
CA MET A 383 -11.72 -46.39 -9.58
C MET A 383 -11.81 -47.82 -9.11
N ASN A 384 -11.86 -48.79 -10.03
CA ASN A 384 -11.92 -50.20 -9.71
C ASN A 384 -10.65 -50.72 -9.02
N GLU A 385 -9.52 -50.07 -9.25
CA GLU A 385 -8.25 -50.32 -8.56
C GLU A 385 -8.15 -49.60 -7.20
N GLY A 386 -9.23 -48.95 -6.76
CA GLY A 386 -9.30 -48.23 -5.47
C GLY A 386 -8.63 -46.86 -5.46
N LYS A 387 -8.30 -46.30 -6.62
CA LYS A 387 -7.81 -44.89 -6.73
C LYS A 387 -8.98 -43.94 -6.57
N HIS A 388 -8.80 -42.93 -5.77
CA HIS A 388 -9.80 -41.88 -5.57
C HIS A 388 -9.75 -40.89 -6.74
N LEU A 389 -10.82 -40.74 -7.49
CA LEU A 389 -11.00 -39.69 -8.45
C LEU A 389 -11.52 -38.43 -7.73
N LEU A 390 -10.98 -37.29 -8.09
CA LEU A 390 -11.47 -36.01 -7.59
C LEU A 390 -12.78 -35.68 -8.30
N ASP A 391 -13.76 -35.21 -7.55
CA ASP A 391 -15.06 -34.76 -8.04
C ASP A 391 -15.40 -33.33 -7.51
N ASP A 392 -16.42 -32.75 -8.10
CA ASP A 392 -16.92 -31.41 -7.74
C ASP A 392 -17.98 -31.43 -6.61
N GLY A 393 -18.25 -32.60 -6.03
CA GLY A 393 -19.30 -32.83 -5.02
C GLY A 393 -20.72 -32.88 -5.59
N ASN A 394 -20.91 -32.69 -6.91
CA ASN A 394 -22.19 -32.70 -7.60
C ASN A 394 -22.35 -33.92 -8.55
N GLY A 395 -21.38 -34.81 -8.54
CA GLY A 395 -21.37 -36.04 -9.36
C GLY A 395 -20.59 -35.92 -10.66
N ASN A 396 -19.86 -34.81 -10.87
CA ASN A 396 -18.94 -34.71 -12.00
C ASN A 396 -17.50 -34.97 -11.52
N TYR A 397 -16.81 -35.83 -12.21
CA TYR A 397 -15.42 -36.20 -11.94
C TYR A 397 -14.47 -35.44 -12.82
N TYR A 398 -13.46 -34.76 -12.23
CA TYR A 398 -12.45 -34.07 -13.00
C TYR A 398 -11.64 -35.03 -13.87
N SER A 399 -11.38 -34.59 -15.09
CA SER A 399 -10.73 -35.43 -16.10
C SER A 399 -9.27 -35.70 -15.80
N VAL A 400 -8.82 -36.88 -16.19
CA VAL A 400 -7.41 -37.25 -16.27
C VAL A 400 -7.07 -37.40 -17.74
N SER A 401 -6.17 -36.55 -18.25
CA SER A 401 -5.77 -36.61 -19.65
C SER A 401 -5.03 -37.88 -19.99
N LYS A 402 -5.37 -38.47 -21.14
CA LYS A 402 -4.62 -39.60 -21.72
C LYS A 402 -3.34 -39.17 -22.44
N PHE A 403 -3.23 -37.88 -22.74
CA PHE A 403 -2.16 -37.32 -23.59
C PHE A 403 -1.03 -36.66 -22.77
N LEU A 404 -1.23 -36.47 -21.49
CA LEU A 404 -0.20 -35.97 -20.57
C LEU A 404 0.57 -37.16 -19.95
N GLY A 405 1.14 -38.02 -20.79
CA GLY A 405 2.19 -38.98 -20.52
C GLY A 405 2.44 -39.46 -19.09
N GLY A 406 1.42 -39.86 -18.38
CA GLY A 406 1.55 -40.50 -17.07
C GLY A 406 0.83 -41.85 -17.11
N GLU A 407 1.54 -42.91 -17.45
CA GLU A 407 1.11 -44.26 -17.08
C GLU A 407 1.13 -44.44 -15.57
#